data_81640a1933ac48d05f0515d42f6b600f
#
_entry.id   81640a1933ac48d05f0515d42f6b600f
#
_cell.length_a   1.000
_cell.length_b   1.000
_cell.length_c   1.000
_cell.angle_alpha   90.00
_cell.angle_beta   90.00
_cell.angle_gamma   90.00
#
_symmetry.space_group_name_H-M   'P 1'
#
loop_
_entity.id
_entity.type
_entity.pdbx_description
1 polymer ?
#
loop_
_entity_poly.entity_id
_entity_poly.type
_entity_poly.pdbx_seq_one_letter_code
_entity_poly.pdbx_strand_id
1 'polypeptide(L)'
;MSADEKRSEQLEEELSQPVEPEESVQADAGTDQEESELEALKAKIQEYQDQALRAQAEMQNVRRRAEIDVEKAHKFALEKFVKELLPVVDSLEKAVESTEGHEDAGELVASIREGVEMTLGLFLSSLKKFNVEQLSPVGEPFDPQQHEAMSMVPAPDAEPNSVVAVVQKGYLLNGRVVRPAMVVVAKSEN
;
A
#
# COMPACT_ATOMS: atom_id res chain seq x y z
N MET A 1 78.30 26.00 -73.00
CA MET A 1 77.31 26.09 -71.86
C MET A 1 75.96 25.58 -72.39
N SER A 2 75.59 24.43 -71.92
CA SER A 2 74.48 23.65 -72.49
C SER A 2 73.17 24.20 -71.95
N ALA A 3 72.09 24.03 -72.68
CA ALA A 3 70.74 24.50 -72.35
C ALA A 3 70.17 23.90 -71.01
N ASP A 4 70.82 22.83 -70.56
CA ASP A 4 70.46 22.16 -69.31
C ASP A 4 70.96 22.89 -68.05
N GLU A 5 72.12 23.61 -68.13
CA GLU A 5 72.63 24.39 -66.99
C GLU A 5 71.78 25.65 -66.69
N LYS A 6 71.19 26.27 -67.71
CA LYS A 6 70.31 27.42 -67.50
C LYS A 6 68.93 27.03 -66.91
N ARG A 7 68.53 25.80 -67.18
CA ARG A 7 67.24 25.32 -66.65
C ARG A 7 67.37 24.89 -65.19
N SER A 8 68.52 24.40 -64.72
CA SER A 8 68.76 24.10 -63.35
C SER A 8 68.92 25.36 -62.48
N GLU A 9 69.56 26.42 -62.95
CA GLU A 9 69.70 27.71 -62.28
C GLU A 9 68.34 28.42 -62.12
N GLN A 10 67.43 28.33 -63.12
CA GLN A 10 66.06 28.88 -62.98
C GLN A 10 65.18 28.13 -62.00
N LEU A 11 65.41 26.83 -61.87
CA LEU A 11 64.63 26.03 -60.87
C LEU A 11 65.12 26.24 -59.43
N GLU A 12 66.43 26.56 -59.27
CA GLU A 12 66.94 26.88 -57.93
C GLU A 12 66.57 28.32 -57.49
N GLU A 13 66.37 29.26 -58.38
CA GLU A 13 65.95 30.61 -58.09
C GLU A 13 64.43 30.70 -57.79
N GLU A 14 63.63 29.81 -58.43
CA GLU A 14 62.20 29.74 -58.12
C GLU A 14 61.84 29.04 -56.75
N LEU A 15 62.77 28.19 -56.27
CA LEU A 15 62.70 27.52 -55.02
C LEU A 15 63.17 28.33 -53.82
N SER A 16 63.82 29.50 -54.02
CA SER A 16 64.39 30.34 -52.99
C SER A 16 63.55 31.61 -52.68
N GLN A 17 62.33 31.72 -53.14
CA GLN A 17 61.43 32.77 -52.69
C GLN A 17 60.82 32.38 -51.33
N PRO A 18 60.87 33.24 -50.29
CA PRO A 18 60.23 32.96 -49.07
C PRO A 18 58.73 33.01 -49.28
N VAL A 19 58.06 31.85 -49.09
CA VAL A 19 56.63 31.76 -48.98
C VAL A 19 56.28 32.43 -47.67
N GLU A 20 55.76 33.63 -47.73
CA GLU A 20 55.10 34.25 -46.59
C GLU A 20 53.99 33.29 -46.08
N PRO A 21 53.92 32.99 -44.81
CA PRO A 21 52.81 32.19 -44.28
C PRO A 21 51.55 33.03 -44.46
N GLU A 22 50.70 32.67 -45.43
CA GLU A 22 49.29 33.08 -45.42
C GLU A 22 48.70 32.60 -44.10
N GLU A 23 48.42 33.50 -43.26
CA GLU A 23 47.83 33.38 -41.96
C GLU A 23 46.54 32.59 -42.09
N SER A 24 46.54 31.37 -41.57
CA SER A 24 45.39 30.50 -41.42
C SER A 24 44.44 31.05 -40.33
N VAL A 25 43.66 32.05 -40.68
CA VAL A 25 42.65 32.68 -39.75
C VAL A 25 41.27 32.00 -39.91
N GLN A 26 41.20 30.79 -40.50
CA GLN A 26 39.91 30.07 -40.65
C GLN A 26 39.81 28.75 -39.82
N ALA A 27 40.83 28.37 -39.05
CA ALA A 27 40.79 27.13 -38.26
C ALA A 27 40.21 27.32 -36.85
N ASP A 28 40.07 28.53 -36.32
CA ASP A 28 39.68 28.78 -34.92
C ASP A 28 38.17 28.93 -34.74
N ALA A 29 37.42 29.31 -35.76
CA ALA A 29 35.97 29.46 -35.67
C ALA A 29 35.20 28.13 -35.82
N GLY A 30 35.83 27.09 -36.40
CA GLY A 30 35.23 25.76 -36.50
C GLY A 30 35.33 24.92 -35.24
N THR A 31 36.46 25.03 -34.53
CA THR A 31 36.72 24.30 -33.27
C THR A 31 35.84 24.77 -32.12
N ASP A 32 35.60 26.07 -31.99
CA ASP A 32 34.72 26.65 -30.95
C ASP A 32 33.24 26.24 -31.16
N GLN A 33 32.80 26.12 -32.42
CA GLN A 33 31.44 25.65 -32.72
C GLN A 33 31.28 24.15 -32.42
N GLU A 34 32.24 23.34 -32.82
CA GLU A 34 32.25 21.89 -32.54
C GLU A 34 32.32 21.59 -31.04
N GLU A 35 33.12 22.34 -30.26
CA GLU A 35 33.21 22.22 -28.83
C GLU A 35 31.89 22.61 -28.14
N SER A 36 31.24 23.69 -28.57
CA SER A 36 29.94 24.13 -28.10
C SER A 36 28.83 23.12 -28.38
N GLU A 37 28.81 22.51 -29.60
CA GLU A 37 27.86 21.45 -29.95
C GLU A 37 28.10 20.18 -29.10
N LEU A 38 29.35 19.83 -28.85
CA LEU A 38 29.75 18.68 -28.05
C LEU A 38 29.32 18.86 -26.57
N GLU A 39 29.45 20.06 -26.01
CA GLU A 39 28.97 20.40 -24.68
C GLU A 39 27.42 20.35 -24.60
N ALA A 40 26.73 20.88 -25.60
CA ALA A 40 25.27 20.83 -25.69
C ALA A 40 24.75 19.37 -25.80
N LEU A 41 25.45 18.51 -26.56
CA LEU A 41 25.11 17.09 -26.65
C LEU A 41 25.39 16.35 -25.33
N LYS A 42 26.48 16.63 -24.66
CA LYS A 42 26.80 16.07 -23.33
C LYS A 42 25.73 16.48 -22.31
N ALA A 43 25.30 17.74 -22.30
CA ALA A 43 24.23 18.22 -21.42
C ALA A 43 22.89 17.50 -21.69
N LYS A 44 22.53 17.28 -22.96
CA LYS A 44 21.35 16.51 -23.33
C LYS A 44 21.44 15.04 -22.92
N ILE A 45 22.60 14.43 -23.09
CA ILE A 45 22.84 13.05 -22.63
C ILE A 45 22.63 12.96 -21.12
N GLN A 46 23.19 13.89 -20.35
CA GLN A 46 23.03 13.95 -18.91
C GLN A 46 21.55 14.11 -18.54
N GLU A 47 20.84 15.02 -19.19
CA GLU A 47 19.41 15.22 -18.96
C GLU A 47 18.60 13.94 -19.24
N TYR A 48 18.86 13.25 -20.37
CA TYR A 48 18.18 12.00 -20.69
C TYR A 48 18.53 10.87 -19.72
N GLN A 49 19.78 10.82 -19.23
CA GLN A 49 20.17 9.87 -18.19
C GLN A 49 19.42 10.13 -16.88
N ASP A 50 19.32 11.38 -16.45
CA ASP A 50 18.58 11.76 -15.26
C ASP A 50 17.08 11.48 -15.40
N GLN A 51 16.51 11.75 -16.59
CA GLN A 51 15.11 11.39 -16.89
C GLN A 51 14.91 9.88 -16.86
N ALA A 52 15.81 9.10 -17.45
CA ALA A 52 15.74 7.64 -17.47
C ALA A 52 15.85 7.05 -16.04
N LEU A 53 16.77 7.55 -15.20
CA LEU A 53 16.92 7.14 -13.81
C LEU A 53 15.66 7.48 -13.00
N ARG A 54 15.10 8.67 -13.19
CA ARG A 54 13.84 9.07 -12.54
C ARG A 54 12.68 8.17 -12.96
N ALA A 55 12.52 7.95 -14.28
CA ALA A 55 11.49 7.07 -14.79
C ALA A 55 11.62 5.62 -14.27
N GLN A 56 12.86 5.13 -14.16
CA GLN A 56 13.13 3.81 -13.59
C GLN A 56 12.75 3.74 -12.11
N ALA A 57 13.07 4.78 -11.32
CA ALA A 57 12.70 4.86 -9.92
C ALA A 57 11.17 4.94 -9.74
N GLU A 58 10.50 5.74 -10.56
CA GLU A 58 9.04 5.83 -10.56
C GLU A 58 8.38 4.48 -10.92
N MET A 59 8.89 3.80 -11.94
CA MET A 59 8.40 2.47 -12.33
C MET A 59 8.55 1.45 -11.20
N GLN A 60 9.68 1.45 -10.49
CA GLN A 60 9.89 0.57 -9.32
C GLN A 60 8.91 0.91 -8.19
N ASN A 61 8.67 2.19 -7.92
CA ASN A 61 7.71 2.63 -6.91
C ASN A 61 6.27 2.22 -7.26
N VAL A 62 5.87 2.42 -8.53
CA VAL A 62 4.55 2.01 -9.02
C VAL A 62 4.37 0.50 -8.92
N ARG A 63 5.39 -0.26 -9.34
CA ARG A 63 5.35 -1.73 -9.25
C ARG A 63 5.19 -2.20 -7.81
N ARG A 64 6.02 -1.69 -6.89
CA ARG A 64 5.93 -2.03 -5.46
C ARG A 64 4.56 -1.67 -4.88
N ARG A 65 4.01 -0.51 -5.25
CA ARG A 65 2.69 -0.09 -4.80
C ARG A 65 1.60 -1.01 -5.33
N ALA A 66 1.67 -1.37 -6.63
CA ALA A 66 0.72 -2.28 -7.24
C ALA A 66 0.73 -3.67 -6.57
N GLU A 67 1.90 -4.21 -6.25
CA GLU A 67 2.04 -5.49 -5.53
C GLU A 67 1.36 -5.43 -4.15
N ILE A 68 1.57 -4.35 -3.39
CA ILE A 68 0.91 -4.13 -2.09
C ILE A 68 -0.60 -3.98 -2.25
N ASP A 69 -1.07 -3.26 -3.26
CA ASP A 69 -2.50 -3.03 -3.48
C ASP A 69 -3.20 -4.33 -3.92
N VAL A 70 -2.56 -5.16 -4.74
CA VAL A 70 -3.06 -6.49 -5.11
C VAL A 70 -3.13 -7.41 -3.88
N GLU A 71 -2.08 -7.44 -3.05
CA GLU A 71 -2.09 -8.23 -1.80
C GLU A 71 -3.24 -7.80 -0.88
N LYS A 72 -3.41 -6.48 -0.68
CA LYS A 72 -4.52 -5.94 0.11
C LYS A 72 -5.88 -6.29 -0.49
N ALA A 73 -6.02 -6.17 -1.81
CA ALA A 73 -7.26 -6.51 -2.50
C ALA A 73 -7.65 -7.99 -2.28
N HIS A 74 -6.70 -8.91 -2.38
CA HIS A 74 -6.94 -10.31 -2.08
C HIS A 74 -7.27 -10.56 -0.61
N LYS A 75 -6.52 -9.94 0.29
CA LYS A 75 -6.65 -10.13 1.74
C LYS A 75 -8.01 -9.65 2.27
N PHE A 76 -8.57 -8.60 1.68
CA PHE A 76 -9.83 -7.98 2.12
C PHE A 76 -10.97 -8.11 1.10
N ALA A 77 -10.84 -8.96 0.09
CA ALA A 77 -11.87 -9.19 -0.93
C ALA A 77 -13.24 -9.57 -0.35
N LEU A 78 -13.23 -10.31 0.75
CA LEU A 78 -14.43 -10.81 1.43
C LEU A 78 -15.05 -9.82 2.43
N GLU A 79 -14.45 -8.65 2.66
CA GLU A 79 -14.91 -7.71 3.70
C GLU A 79 -16.39 -7.33 3.54
N LYS A 80 -16.82 -6.97 2.33
CA LYS A 80 -18.21 -6.61 2.06
C LYS A 80 -19.16 -7.80 2.25
N PHE A 81 -18.77 -8.95 1.76
CA PHE A 81 -19.57 -10.17 1.89
C PHE A 81 -19.75 -10.58 3.35
N VAL A 82 -18.66 -10.57 4.12
CA VAL A 82 -18.72 -10.84 5.57
C VAL A 82 -19.64 -9.85 6.25
N LYS A 83 -19.50 -8.55 5.97
CA LYS A 83 -20.33 -7.50 6.57
C LYS A 83 -21.84 -7.74 6.35
N GLU A 84 -22.23 -8.19 5.17
CA GLU A 84 -23.64 -8.51 4.85
C GLU A 84 -24.13 -9.81 5.53
N LEU A 85 -23.23 -10.70 5.94
CA LEU A 85 -23.57 -11.92 6.69
C LEU A 85 -23.70 -11.70 8.21
N LEU A 86 -23.09 -10.65 8.76
CA LEU A 86 -23.12 -10.41 10.20
C LEU A 86 -24.54 -10.29 10.78
N PRO A 87 -25.53 -9.65 10.12
CA PRO A 87 -26.91 -9.62 10.61
C PRO A 87 -27.53 -11.01 10.75
N VAL A 88 -27.11 -11.99 9.93
CA VAL A 88 -27.59 -13.38 10.05
C VAL A 88 -27.04 -14.01 11.33
N VAL A 89 -25.78 -13.78 11.63
CA VAL A 89 -25.16 -14.24 12.89
C VAL A 89 -25.88 -13.61 14.09
N ASP A 90 -26.08 -12.29 14.08
CA ASP A 90 -26.78 -11.57 15.13
C ASP A 90 -28.19 -12.12 15.36
N SER A 91 -28.89 -12.48 14.27
CA SER A 91 -30.23 -13.07 14.36
C SER A 91 -30.21 -14.45 14.98
N LEU A 92 -29.19 -15.28 14.65
CA LEU A 92 -29.01 -16.60 15.27
C LEU A 92 -28.63 -16.48 16.74
N GLU A 93 -27.73 -15.57 17.11
CA GLU A 93 -27.37 -15.29 18.50
C GLU A 93 -28.59 -14.84 19.29
N LYS A 94 -29.37 -13.90 18.75
CA LYS A 94 -30.61 -13.44 19.40
C LYS A 94 -31.66 -14.53 19.55
N ALA A 95 -31.75 -15.47 18.58
CA ALA A 95 -32.64 -16.63 18.71
C ALA A 95 -32.22 -17.54 19.86
N VAL A 96 -30.90 -17.78 20.05
CA VAL A 96 -30.39 -18.53 21.21
C VAL A 96 -30.68 -17.79 22.52
N GLU A 97 -30.33 -16.50 22.61
CA GLU A 97 -30.58 -15.66 23.80
C GLU A 97 -32.06 -15.61 24.18
N SER A 98 -32.97 -15.56 23.19
CA SER A 98 -34.43 -15.52 23.50
C SER A 98 -34.98 -16.79 24.12
N THR A 99 -34.24 -17.89 24.05
CA THR A 99 -34.59 -19.18 24.65
C THR A 99 -33.95 -19.37 26.04
N GLU A 100 -33.01 -18.50 26.42
CA GLU A 100 -32.40 -18.52 27.77
C GLU A 100 -33.44 -18.11 28.80
N GLY A 101 -33.49 -18.84 29.92
CA GLY A 101 -34.46 -18.60 30.99
C GLY A 101 -35.85 -19.21 30.81
N HIS A 102 -36.08 -19.92 29.70
CA HIS A 102 -37.30 -20.67 29.41
C HIS A 102 -37.09 -22.19 29.54
N GLU A 103 -36.52 -22.62 30.65
CA GLU A 103 -36.25 -24.05 30.92
C GLU A 103 -37.55 -24.90 30.92
N ASP A 104 -38.68 -24.29 31.19
CA ASP A 104 -40.03 -24.93 31.21
C ASP A 104 -40.68 -25.02 29.80
N ALA A 105 -40.03 -24.53 28.73
CA ALA A 105 -40.62 -24.42 27.40
C ALA A 105 -40.82 -25.75 26.65
N GLY A 106 -40.52 -26.89 27.27
CA GLY A 106 -40.73 -28.22 26.74
C GLY A 106 -39.62 -28.71 25.79
N GLU A 107 -39.60 -30.04 25.58
CA GLU A 107 -38.56 -30.74 24.79
C GLU A 107 -38.39 -30.20 23.35
N LEU A 108 -39.48 -29.71 22.74
CA LEU A 108 -39.43 -29.16 21.36
C LEU A 108 -38.59 -27.86 21.27
N VAL A 109 -38.74 -26.94 22.24
CA VAL A 109 -37.99 -25.68 22.28
C VAL A 109 -36.52 -25.96 22.58
N ALA A 110 -36.23 -26.91 23.48
CA ALA A 110 -34.87 -27.31 23.79
C ALA A 110 -34.18 -27.91 22.50
N SER A 111 -34.87 -28.74 21.76
CA SER A 111 -34.35 -29.32 20.51
C SER A 111 -34.11 -28.27 19.40
N ILE A 112 -35.01 -27.29 19.28
CA ILE A 112 -34.85 -26.18 18.32
C ILE A 112 -33.65 -25.33 18.73
N ARG A 113 -33.48 -25.02 20.02
CA ARG A 113 -32.35 -24.28 20.56
C ARG A 113 -31.02 -24.97 20.20
N GLU A 114 -30.92 -26.27 20.50
CA GLU A 114 -29.73 -27.07 20.19
C GLU A 114 -29.41 -27.01 18.69
N GLY A 115 -30.41 -27.14 17.82
CA GLY A 115 -30.24 -27.01 16.36
C GLY A 115 -29.73 -25.63 15.94
N VAL A 116 -30.20 -24.55 16.54
CA VAL A 116 -29.73 -23.19 16.26
C VAL A 116 -28.31 -22.97 16.77
N GLU A 117 -27.99 -23.43 18.00
CA GLU A 117 -26.65 -23.37 18.56
C GLU A 117 -25.63 -24.13 17.69
N MET A 118 -25.99 -25.33 17.25
CA MET A 118 -25.13 -26.11 16.31
C MET A 118 -24.92 -25.38 14.99
N THR A 119 -25.97 -24.76 14.43
CA THR A 119 -25.90 -24.00 13.17
C THR A 119 -25.01 -22.78 13.35
N LEU A 120 -25.16 -22.03 14.44
CA LEU A 120 -24.33 -20.88 14.79
C LEU A 120 -22.86 -21.30 14.95
N GLY A 121 -22.59 -22.40 15.68
CA GLY A 121 -21.25 -22.93 15.87
C GLY A 121 -20.57 -23.33 14.55
N LEU A 122 -21.30 -24.00 13.65
CA LEU A 122 -20.83 -24.34 12.32
C LEU A 122 -20.55 -23.10 11.48
N PHE A 123 -21.40 -22.09 11.55
CA PHE A 123 -21.25 -20.86 10.80
C PHE A 123 -20.01 -20.08 11.26
N LEU A 124 -19.85 -19.88 12.57
CA LEU A 124 -18.67 -19.23 13.15
C LEU A 124 -17.38 -19.98 12.83
N SER A 125 -17.41 -21.33 12.89
CA SER A 125 -16.27 -22.16 12.52
C SER A 125 -15.91 -22.01 11.03
N SER A 126 -16.91 -21.84 10.17
CA SER A 126 -16.70 -21.58 8.75
C SER A 126 -16.10 -20.20 8.50
N LEU A 127 -16.58 -19.17 9.16
CA LEU A 127 -16.02 -17.81 9.10
C LEU A 127 -14.54 -17.79 9.55
N LYS A 128 -14.21 -18.53 10.62
CA LYS A 128 -12.85 -18.65 11.13
C LYS A 128 -11.86 -19.21 10.10
N LYS A 129 -12.30 -20.11 9.21
CA LYS A 129 -11.45 -20.65 8.12
C LYS A 129 -11.04 -19.58 7.11
N PHE A 130 -11.79 -18.49 7.03
CA PHE A 130 -11.50 -17.32 6.19
C PHE A 130 -10.86 -16.17 6.99
N ASN A 131 -10.29 -16.46 8.18
CA ASN A 131 -9.68 -15.49 9.08
C ASN A 131 -10.64 -14.38 9.52
N VAL A 132 -11.92 -14.72 9.67
CA VAL A 132 -12.91 -13.87 10.34
C VAL A 132 -12.97 -14.29 11.80
N GLU A 133 -12.64 -13.35 12.71
CA GLU A 133 -12.60 -13.56 14.14
C GLU A 133 -13.69 -12.75 14.82
N GLN A 134 -14.36 -13.34 15.80
CA GLN A 134 -15.38 -12.67 16.60
C GLN A 134 -14.73 -11.93 17.78
N LEU A 135 -15.15 -10.70 18.03
CA LEU A 135 -14.77 -9.88 19.18
C LEU A 135 -15.89 -9.88 20.22
N SER A 136 -15.61 -10.40 21.40
CA SER A 136 -16.51 -10.39 22.55
C SER A 136 -15.72 -10.03 23.81
N PRO A 137 -15.30 -8.77 23.97
CA PRO A 137 -14.30 -8.34 24.94
C PRO A 137 -14.86 -8.09 26.34
N VAL A 138 -15.74 -8.94 26.84
CA VAL A 138 -16.30 -8.80 28.21
C VAL A 138 -15.16 -8.93 29.24
N GLY A 139 -15.05 -7.95 30.15
CA GLY A 139 -13.99 -7.88 31.16
C GLY A 139 -12.65 -7.33 30.65
N GLU A 140 -12.52 -7.04 29.35
CA GLU A 140 -11.30 -6.47 28.79
C GLU A 140 -11.32 -4.93 28.84
N PRO A 141 -10.15 -4.25 28.80
CA PRO A 141 -10.08 -2.81 28.68
C PRO A 141 -10.76 -2.33 27.38
N PHE A 142 -11.44 -1.18 27.45
CA PHE A 142 -12.04 -0.57 26.28
C PHE A 142 -10.97 -0.09 25.29
N ASP A 143 -11.04 -0.57 24.05
CA ASP A 143 -10.18 -0.15 22.93
C ASP A 143 -11.00 0.59 21.87
N PRO A 144 -10.82 1.91 21.69
CA PRO A 144 -11.54 2.68 20.67
C PRO A 144 -11.31 2.22 19.22
N GLN A 145 -10.26 1.42 18.94
CA GLN A 145 -9.99 0.92 17.60
C GLN A 145 -10.84 -0.29 17.23
N GLN A 146 -11.31 -1.04 18.23
CA GLN A 146 -12.04 -2.29 18.04
C GLN A 146 -13.44 -2.26 18.65
N HIS A 147 -13.70 -1.33 19.59
CA HIS A 147 -14.95 -1.26 20.35
C HIS A 147 -15.65 0.08 20.13
N GLU A 148 -16.98 0.05 20.16
CA GLU A 148 -17.85 1.22 20.16
C GLU A 148 -18.65 1.25 21.47
N ALA A 149 -18.36 2.24 22.32
CA ALA A 149 -19.05 2.40 23.59
C ALA A 149 -20.44 3.00 23.39
N MET A 150 -21.50 2.23 23.69
CA MET A 150 -22.88 2.68 23.61
C MET A 150 -23.33 3.45 24.85
N SER A 151 -22.86 3.04 26.02
CA SER A 151 -23.16 3.66 27.31
C SER A 151 -22.09 3.38 28.34
N MET A 152 -22.05 4.22 29.35
CA MET A 152 -21.24 4.01 30.55
C MET A 152 -22.14 3.78 31.77
N VAL A 153 -21.88 2.73 32.52
CA VAL A 153 -22.66 2.38 33.71
C VAL A 153 -21.77 2.31 34.95
N PRO A 154 -22.29 2.67 36.14
CA PRO A 154 -21.57 2.40 37.37
C PRO A 154 -21.45 0.89 37.55
N ALA A 155 -20.25 0.38 37.69
CA ALA A 155 -19.97 -1.03 37.92
C ALA A 155 -18.86 -1.15 38.97
N PRO A 156 -19.22 -1.18 40.24
CA PRO A 156 -18.25 -1.18 41.36
C PRO A 156 -17.34 -2.41 41.36
N ASP A 157 -17.81 -3.52 40.76
CA ASP A 157 -17.07 -4.78 40.70
C ASP A 157 -16.18 -4.90 39.42
N ALA A 158 -16.22 -3.90 38.52
CA ALA A 158 -15.46 -3.92 37.28
C ALA A 158 -14.33 -2.86 37.30
N GLU A 159 -13.25 -3.15 36.62
CA GLU A 159 -12.18 -2.16 36.46
C GLU A 159 -12.68 -0.92 35.71
N PRO A 160 -12.27 0.30 36.11
CA PRO A 160 -12.60 1.52 35.39
C PRO A 160 -12.22 1.43 33.91
N ASN A 161 -13.11 1.87 33.02
CA ASN A 161 -12.96 1.78 31.55
C ASN A 161 -12.84 0.35 30.99
N SER A 162 -13.27 -0.67 31.75
CA SER A 162 -13.42 -2.03 31.23
C SER A 162 -14.79 -2.23 30.58
N VAL A 163 -14.89 -3.21 29.70
CA VAL A 163 -16.15 -3.63 29.05
C VAL A 163 -16.95 -4.46 30.04
N VAL A 164 -18.11 -3.96 30.45
CA VAL A 164 -19.04 -4.65 31.36
C VAL A 164 -19.91 -5.65 30.62
N ALA A 165 -20.39 -5.26 29.43
CA ALA A 165 -21.25 -6.09 28.59
C ALA A 165 -21.03 -5.80 27.11
N VAL A 166 -21.26 -6.81 26.27
CA VAL A 166 -21.27 -6.69 24.82
C VAL A 166 -22.72 -6.75 24.35
N VAL A 167 -23.19 -5.65 23.78
CA VAL A 167 -24.56 -5.53 23.21
C VAL A 167 -24.60 -6.19 21.82
N GLN A 168 -23.54 -6.02 21.05
CA GLN A 168 -23.39 -6.64 19.75
C GLN A 168 -21.92 -6.99 19.53
N LYS A 169 -21.66 -8.23 19.17
CA LYS A 169 -20.29 -8.71 18.97
C LYS A 169 -19.66 -8.08 17.76
N GLY A 170 -18.36 -7.75 17.85
CA GLY A 170 -17.55 -7.25 16.77
C GLY A 170 -16.96 -8.37 15.92
N TYR A 171 -16.39 -7.99 14.77
CA TYR A 171 -15.74 -8.96 13.87
C TYR A 171 -14.51 -8.34 13.20
N LEU A 172 -13.45 -9.14 13.11
CA LEU A 172 -12.21 -8.84 12.41
C LEU A 172 -12.08 -9.71 11.18
N LEU A 173 -11.53 -9.19 10.09
CA LEU A 173 -11.08 -9.95 8.92
C LEU A 173 -9.58 -9.73 8.73
N ASN A 174 -8.79 -10.79 8.86
CA ASN A 174 -7.33 -10.70 8.78
C ASN A 174 -6.74 -9.62 9.71
N GLY A 175 -7.28 -9.47 10.92
CA GLY A 175 -6.86 -8.48 11.91
C GLY A 175 -7.37 -7.05 11.69
N ARG A 176 -8.19 -6.81 10.65
CA ARG A 176 -8.84 -5.52 10.41
C ARG A 176 -10.29 -5.56 10.87
N VAL A 177 -10.73 -4.51 11.55
CA VAL A 177 -12.12 -4.37 12.00
C VAL A 177 -13.06 -4.24 10.80
N VAL A 178 -13.98 -5.21 10.66
CA VAL A 178 -15.11 -5.17 9.74
C VAL A 178 -16.31 -4.49 10.40
N ARG A 179 -16.52 -4.81 11.68
CA ARG A 179 -17.53 -4.21 12.56
C ARG A 179 -16.97 -4.15 13.98
N PRO A 180 -16.97 -2.97 14.63
CA PRO A 180 -16.58 -2.87 16.03
C PRO A 180 -17.57 -3.62 16.94
N ALA A 181 -17.13 -4.05 18.10
CA ALA A 181 -18.03 -4.57 19.13
C ALA A 181 -18.75 -3.40 19.80
N MET A 182 -20.08 -3.44 19.87
CA MET A 182 -20.88 -2.47 20.61
C MET A 182 -20.92 -2.88 22.09
N VAL A 183 -20.38 -2.05 22.95
CA VAL A 183 -20.11 -2.40 24.34
C VAL A 183 -20.67 -1.39 25.33
N VAL A 184 -20.92 -1.86 26.54
CA VAL A 184 -21.18 -1.04 27.72
C VAL A 184 -19.91 -1.01 28.56
N VAL A 185 -19.46 0.16 28.96
CA VAL A 185 -18.19 0.38 29.66
C VAL A 185 -18.44 0.77 31.11
N ALA A 186 -17.59 0.29 32.02
CA ALA A 186 -17.59 0.71 33.41
C ALA A 186 -17.20 2.18 33.52
N LYS A 187 -18.01 2.96 34.25
CA LYS A 187 -17.71 4.38 34.52
C LYS A 187 -16.51 4.45 35.46
N SER A 188 -15.52 5.28 35.11
CA SER A 188 -14.48 5.65 36.06
C SER A 188 -15.11 6.43 37.22
N GLU A 189 -15.01 5.94 38.47
CA GLU A 189 -15.34 6.73 39.64
C GLU A 189 -14.27 7.84 39.76
N ASN A 190 -14.73 9.06 39.63
CA ASN A 190 -13.94 10.26 39.89
C ASN A 190 -14.13 10.68 41.33
#